data_b14a9511bcbe29dd1b7e2c8912718d4e
#
_entry.id   b14a9511bcbe29dd1b7e2c8912718d4e
#
_cell.length_a   1.000
_cell.length_b   1.000
_cell.length_c   1.000
_cell.angle_alpha   90.00
_cell.angle_beta   90.00
_cell.angle_gamma   90.00
#
_symmetry.space_group_name_H-M   'P 1'
#
loop_
_entity.id
_entity.type
_entity.pdbx_description
1 polymer ?
#
loop_
_entity_poly.entity_id
_entity_poly.type
_entity_poly.pdbx_seq_one_letter_code
_entity_poly.pdbx_strand_id
1 'polypeptide(L)'
;APIIWSNGGELLSEDGKEIDGYLNSDKSIEALEFYQKFAVEGLINLQPLPNDFEEGKSAMYLMGSWEIQTIEESYPDFNYGITYYPKFSESSKVVSPSGDWCFGITSGSENQEAAAKLLEFLTSAEEVEEYCSAISKPPARISVFDNMEEYQDENKKVIKEQVINTAHPRPISTSYPVLSSEFASALQDIRTGVDVKDALAKVVTRFNEDIKRNN
;
A
#
# COMPACT_ATOMS: atom_id res chain seq x y z
N ALA A 1 -1.86 -1.91 6.80
CA ALA A 1 -0.58 -2.57 7.02
C ALA A 1 0.54 -1.59 7.46
N PRO A 2 0.76 -0.41 6.85
CA PRO A 2 1.92 0.46 7.18
C PRO A 2 2.07 0.81 8.66
N ILE A 3 0.97 1.09 9.36
CA ILE A 3 1.03 1.39 10.79
C ILE A 3 1.49 0.18 11.63
N ILE A 4 1.14 -1.04 11.22
CA ILE A 4 1.60 -2.29 11.84
C ILE A 4 3.11 -2.39 11.65
N TRP A 5 3.60 -2.29 10.43
CA TRP A 5 5.02 -2.36 10.11
C TRP A 5 5.83 -1.25 10.80
N SER A 6 5.28 -0.03 10.85
CA SER A 6 5.90 1.10 11.56
C SER A 6 6.04 0.85 13.06
N ASN A 7 5.13 0.11 13.68
CA ASN A 7 5.20 -0.30 15.09
C ASN A 7 6.08 -1.55 15.32
N GLY A 8 6.63 -2.15 14.26
CA GLY A 8 7.44 -3.36 14.32
C GLY A 8 6.65 -4.67 14.36
N GLY A 9 5.37 -4.63 13.99
CA GLY A 9 4.56 -5.80 13.72
C GLY A 9 4.71 -6.26 12.26
N GLU A 10 4.23 -7.46 11.96
CA GLU A 10 4.24 -8.05 10.63
C GLU A 10 2.88 -8.66 10.28
N LEU A 11 2.63 -8.90 9.00
CA LEU A 11 1.40 -9.56 8.56
C LEU A 11 1.54 -11.07 8.54
N LEU A 12 2.69 -11.56 8.07
CA LEU A 12 3.03 -12.98 7.93
C LEU A 12 4.50 -13.21 8.30
N SER A 13 4.85 -14.48 8.52
CA SER A 13 6.24 -14.93 8.54
C SER A 13 6.95 -14.63 7.20
N GLU A 14 8.27 -14.62 7.21
CA GLU A 14 9.10 -14.35 6.02
C GLU A 14 8.84 -15.34 4.88
N ASP A 15 8.55 -16.61 5.19
CA ASP A 15 8.21 -17.64 4.22
C ASP A 15 6.72 -17.61 3.75
N GLY A 16 5.93 -16.67 4.28
CA GLY A 16 4.54 -16.44 3.92
C GLY A 16 3.54 -17.52 4.36
N LYS A 17 3.92 -18.39 5.30
CA LYS A 17 3.11 -19.56 5.71
C LYS A 17 2.45 -19.40 7.07
N GLU A 18 2.98 -18.57 7.94
CA GLU A 18 2.48 -18.39 9.30
C GLU A 18 1.91 -16.98 9.48
N ILE A 19 0.74 -16.89 10.07
CA ILE A 19 0.06 -15.65 10.42
C ILE A 19 0.02 -15.45 11.93
N ASP A 20 -0.03 -16.55 12.68
CA ASP A 20 -0.12 -16.55 14.13
C ASP A 20 1.21 -16.06 14.75
N GLY A 21 1.12 -15.13 15.69
CA GLY A 21 2.28 -14.45 16.24
C GLY A 21 2.84 -13.30 15.37
N TYR A 22 2.29 -13.08 14.18
CA TYR A 22 2.64 -11.99 13.27
C TYR A 22 1.52 -10.95 13.21
N LEU A 23 0.43 -11.22 12.47
CA LEU A 23 -0.68 -10.28 12.38
C LEU A 23 -1.36 -10.05 13.73
N ASN A 24 -1.44 -11.05 14.58
CA ASN A 24 -2.00 -10.98 15.94
C ASN A 24 -0.94 -10.81 17.03
N SER A 25 0.28 -10.37 16.68
CA SER A 25 1.29 -10.00 17.67
C SER A 25 0.87 -8.79 18.50
N ASP A 26 1.45 -8.62 19.69
CA ASP A 26 1.19 -7.47 20.55
C ASP A 26 1.44 -6.14 19.80
N LYS A 27 2.48 -6.09 18.94
CA LYS A 27 2.80 -4.91 18.13
C LYS A 27 1.75 -4.61 17.06
N SER A 28 1.23 -5.63 16.42
CA SER A 28 0.16 -5.49 15.43
C SER A 28 -1.15 -5.07 16.08
N ILE A 29 -1.48 -5.66 17.22
CA ILE A 29 -2.67 -5.32 18.02
C ILE A 29 -2.59 -3.86 18.49
N GLU A 30 -1.47 -3.45 19.12
CA GLU A 30 -1.25 -2.07 19.57
C GLU A 30 -1.44 -1.05 18.42
N ALA A 31 -0.91 -1.35 17.24
CA ALA A 31 -1.05 -0.49 16.07
C ALA A 31 -2.51 -0.39 15.60
N LEU A 32 -3.27 -1.48 15.64
CA LEU A 32 -4.66 -1.49 15.24
C LEU A 32 -5.60 -0.90 16.29
N GLU A 33 -5.30 -1.05 17.57
CA GLU A 33 -6.00 -0.34 18.65
C GLU A 33 -5.81 1.17 18.54
N PHE A 34 -4.60 1.62 18.18
CA PHE A 34 -4.35 3.03 17.86
C PHE A 34 -5.17 3.50 16.66
N TYR A 35 -5.22 2.71 15.58
CA TYR A 35 -6.06 3.01 14.42
C TYR A 35 -7.55 3.06 14.78
N GLN A 36 -8.03 2.14 15.63
CA GLN A 36 -9.41 2.10 16.11
C GLN A 36 -9.82 3.41 16.79
N LYS A 37 -8.91 4.01 17.58
CA LYS A 37 -9.18 5.29 18.29
C LYS A 37 -9.58 6.40 17.31
N PHE A 38 -8.96 6.50 16.15
CA PHE A 38 -9.35 7.51 15.16
C PHE A 38 -10.80 7.34 14.70
N ALA A 39 -11.27 6.10 14.57
CA ALA A 39 -12.67 5.83 14.22
C ALA A 39 -13.63 6.11 15.36
N VAL A 40 -13.30 5.64 16.57
CA VAL A 40 -14.14 5.80 17.77
C VAL A 40 -14.24 7.27 18.18
N GLU A 41 -13.17 8.04 18.03
CA GLU A 41 -13.13 9.48 18.33
C GLU A 41 -13.70 10.34 17.21
N GLY A 42 -14.15 9.72 16.10
CA GLY A 42 -14.75 10.43 14.97
C GLY A 42 -13.76 11.26 14.15
N LEU A 43 -12.46 10.94 14.22
CA LEU A 43 -11.40 11.62 13.48
C LEU A 43 -11.27 11.12 12.04
N ILE A 44 -11.82 9.95 11.74
CA ILE A 44 -11.92 9.43 10.37
C ILE A 44 -13.39 9.20 10.02
N ASN A 45 -13.76 9.58 8.79
CA ASN A 45 -15.09 9.30 8.28
C ASN A 45 -15.19 7.79 7.95
N LEU A 46 -16.17 7.10 8.55
CA LEU A 46 -16.43 5.69 8.29
C LEU A 46 -17.03 5.44 6.89
N GLN A 47 -17.62 6.48 6.30
CA GLN A 47 -18.17 6.48 4.96
C GLN A 47 -17.63 7.71 4.21
N PRO A 48 -16.35 7.69 3.77
CA PRO A 48 -15.77 8.81 3.05
C PRO A 48 -16.52 9.02 1.75
N LEU A 49 -16.84 10.28 1.48
CA LEU A 49 -17.40 10.69 0.19
C LEU A 49 -16.24 10.96 -0.77
N PRO A 50 -16.47 10.75 -2.07
CA PRO A 50 -15.55 11.25 -3.09
C PRO A 50 -15.30 12.75 -2.86
N ASN A 51 -14.05 13.17 -2.99
CA ASN A 51 -13.62 14.56 -2.94
C ASN A 51 -13.70 15.25 -1.56
N ASP A 52 -13.86 14.49 -0.46
CA ASP A 52 -13.89 15.08 0.91
C ASP A 52 -12.61 15.87 1.23
N PHE A 53 -11.47 15.51 0.65
CA PHE A 53 -10.19 16.20 0.83
C PHE A 53 -10.15 17.50 0.01
N GLU A 54 -10.48 17.44 -1.27
CA GLU A 54 -10.49 18.57 -2.20
C GLU A 54 -11.55 19.61 -1.83
N GLU A 55 -12.65 19.18 -1.23
CA GLU A 55 -13.70 20.05 -0.69
C GLU A 55 -13.38 20.60 0.71
N GLY A 56 -12.21 20.28 1.27
CA GLY A 56 -11.77 20.77 2.57
C GLY A 56 -12.47 20.15 3.79
N LYS A 57 -13.20 19.05 3.59
CA LYS A 57 -13.85 18.31 4.69
C LYS A 57 -12.90 17.39 5.44
N SER A 58 -11.81 16.97 4.81
CA SER A 58 -10.72 16.21 5.39
C SER A 58 -9.43 17.01 5.34
N ALA A 59 -8.76 17.15 6.48
CA ALA A 59 -7.48 17.85 6.56
C ALA A 59 -6.29 17.03 6.03
N MET A 60 -6.42 15.70 5.99
CA MET A 60 -5.39 14.77 5.53
C MET A 60 -6.03 13.63 4.75
N TYR A 61 -5.30 13.17 3.72
CA TYR A 61 -5.71 12.07 2.86
C TYR A 61 -4.58 11.08 2.66
N LEU A 62 -4.85 9.81 2.92
CA LEU A 62 -3.90 8.72 2.68
C LEU A 62 -4.30 8.00 1.41
N MET A 63 -3.55 8.21 0.34
CA MET A 63 -3.86 7.63 -0.97
C MET A 63 -2.58 7.26 -1.73
N GLY A 64 -2.73 6.60 -2.85
CA GLY A 64 -1.62 6.31 -3.74
C GLY A 64 -1.26 7.52 -4.62
N SER A 65 -0.06 7.52 -5.18
CA SER A 65 0.48 8.62 -5.99
C SER A 65 -0.34 8.95 -7.25
N TRP A 66 -1.16 8.02 -7.73
CA TRP A 66 -2.07 8.24 -8.88
C TRP A 66 -3.13 9.33 -8.62
N GLU A 67 -3.45 9.62 -7.37
CA GLU A 67 -4.43 10.63 -7.02
C GLU A 67 -3.93 12.06 -7.29
N ILE A 68 -2.62 12.24 -7.32
CA ILE A 68 -2.00 13.55 -7.60
C ILE A 68 -2.45 14.08 -8.96
N GLN A 69 -2.40 13.25 -10.00
CA GLN A 69 -2.86 13.64 -11.33
C GLN A 69 -4.36 14.00 -11.31
N THR A 70 -5.18 13.21 -10.64
CA THR A 70 -6.62 13.48 -10.50
C THR A 70 -6.88 14.85 -9.86
N ILE A 71 -6.13 15.16 -8.78
CA ILE A 71 -6.25 16.45 -8.09
C ILE A 71 -5.77 17.59 -8.98
N GLU A 72 -4.59 17.47 -9.60
CA GLU A 72 -4.02 18.52 -10.46
C GLU A 72 -4.90 18.83 -11.67
N GLU A 73 -5.55 17.81 -12.26
CA GLU A 73 -6.43 17.99 -13.43
C GLU A 73 -7.83 18.50 -13.06
N SER A 74 -8.41 17.99 -11.96
CA SER A 74 -9.81 18.27 -11.61
C SER A 74 -9.95 19.46 -10.65
N TYR A 75 -8.91 19.79 -9.89
CA TYR A 75 -8.90 20.85 -8.87
C TYR A 75 -7.64 21.71 -8.96
N PRO A 76 -7.39 22.40 -10.09
CA PRO A 76 -6.11 23.10 -10.34
C PRO A 76 -5.81 24.23 -9.34
N ASP A 77 -6.82 24.76 -8.67
CA ASP A 77 -6.67 25.81 -7.65
C ASP A 77 -6.56 25.26 -6.22
N PHE A 78 -6.61 23.92 -6.06
CA PHE A 78 -6.53 23.30 -4.74
C PHE A 78 -5.09 23.28 -4.21
N ASN A 79 -4.87 23.96 -3.09
CA ASN A 79 -3.56 24.04 -2.46
C ASN A 79 -3.37 22.90 -1.45
N TYR A 80 -2.45 21.99 -1.73
CA TYR A 80 -2.12 20.85 -0.88
C TYR A 80 -0.61 20.61 -0.86
N GLY A 81 -0.17 19.83 0.10
CA GLY A 81 1.22 19.38 0.20
C GLY A 81 1.29 17.87 0.36
N ILE A 82 2.43 17.29 0.02
CA ILE A 82 2.70 15.87 0.15
C ILE A 82 3.74 15.67 1.24
N THR A 83 3.52 14.69 2.10
CA THR A 83 4.46 14.34 3.17
C THR A 83 4.63 12.83 3.28
N TYR A 84 5.62 12.42 4.06
CA TYR A 84 5.86 11.01 4.32
C TYR A 84 4.67 10.31 4.97
N TYR A 85 4.55 9.01 4.72
CA TYR A 85 3.60 8.17 5.44
C TYR A 85 3.84 8.30 6.95
N PRO A 86 2.78 8.46 7.76
CA PRO A 86 2.96 8.66 9.20
C PRO A 86 3.60 7.45 9.86
N LYS A 87 4.55 7.69 10.75
CA LYS A 87 5.13 6.67 11.60
C LYS A 87 4.32 6.52 12.90
N PHE A 88 4.36 5.32 13.48
CA PHE A 88 3.59 5.00 14.68
C PHE A 88 3.98 5.85 15.90
N SER A 89 5.28 6.11 16.07
CA SER A 89 5.85 6.95 17.15
C SER A 89 7.10 7.68 16.66
N GLU A 90 7.63 8.59 17.48
CA GLU A 90 8.86 9.31 17.14
C GLU A 90 10.05 8.38 16.85
N SER A 91 10.15 7.29 17.58
CA SER A 91 11.22 6.28 17.43
C SER A 91 10.96 5.26 16.33
N SER A 92 9.75 5.21 15.77
CA SER A 92 9.36 4.26 14.74
C SER A 92 9.90 4.67 13.37
N LYS A 93 10.01 3.69 12.47
CA LYS A 93 10.37 3.92 11.08
C LYS A 93 9.17 4.39 10.28
N VAL A 94 9.41 5.24 9.29
CA VAL A 94 8.45 5.48 8.22
C VAL A 94 8.41 4.22 7.35
N VAL A 95 7.21 3.70 7.09
CA VAL A 95 7.00 2.56 6.20
C VAL A 95 5.84 2.88 5.28
N SER A 96 6.09 2.91 3.99
CA SER A 96 5.05 3.09 2.97
C SER A 96 4.76 1.76 2.25
N PRO A 97 3.49 1.48 1.91
CA PRO A 97 3.17 0.27 1.16
C PRO A 97 3.73 0.39 -0.26
N SER A 98 4.30 -0.69 -0.77
CA SER A 98 4.75 -0.81 -2.14
C SER A 98 3.93 -1.83 -2.90
N GLY A 99 3.60 -1.51 -4.14
CA GLY A 99 2.94 -2.42 -5.07
C GLY A 99 2.45 -1.68 -6.28
N ASP A 100 2.53 -2.33 -7.43
CA ASP A 100 2.02 -1.83 -8.70
C ASP A 100 1.61 -3.01 -9.59
N TRP A 101 1.22 -2.69 -10.81
CA TRP A 101 0.94 -3.68 -11.84
C TRP A 101 2.22 -4.34 -12.33
N CYS A 102 2.14 -5.63 -12.58
CA CYS A 102 3.25 -6.42 -13.11
C CYS A 102 2.86 -7.05 -14.44
N PHE A 103 3.78 -7.06 -15.37
CA PHE A 103 3.66 -7.86 -16.59
C PHE A 103 4.23 -9.26 -16.36
N GLY A 104 3.62 -10.25 -16.97
CA GLY A 104 4.10 -11.63 -16.90
C GLY A 104 3.80 -12.41 -18.17
N ILE A 105 4.59 -13.43 -18.43
CA ILE A 105 4.36 -14.36 -19.54
C ILE A 105 3.68 -15.60 -18.95
N THR A 106 2.50 -15.94 -19.45
CA THR A 106 1.79 -17.14 -19.00
C THR A 106 2.48 -18.41 -19.52
N SER A 107 2.47 -19.48 -18.73
CA SER A 107 3.02 -20.78 -19.13
C SER A 107 2.33 -21.39 -20.35
N GLY A 108 1.09 -21.00 -20.62
CA GLY A 108 0.32 -21.43 -21.79
C GLY A 108 0.59 -20.63 -23.08
N SER A 109 1.51 -19.65 -23.04
CA SER A 109 1.84 -18.87 -24.25
C SER A 109 2.61 -19.74 -25.24
N GLU A 110 2.14 -19.80 -26.46
CA GLU A 110 2.84 -20.46 -27.59
C GLU A 110 3.95 -19.59 -28.18
N ASN A 111 4.04 -18.30 -27.81
CA ASN A 111 4.99 -17.33 -28.34
C ASN A 111 5.85 -16.72 -27.22
N GLN A 112 6.41 -17.54 -26.34
CA GLN A 112 7.13 -17.05 -25.13
C GLN A 112 8.33 -16.18 -25.48
N GLU A 113 9.09 -16.49 -26.54
CA GLU A 113 10.24 -15.68 -26.96
C GLU A 113 9.82 -14.28 -27.44
N ALA A 114 8.74 -14.18 -28.22
CA ALA A 114 8.21 -12.91 -28.68
C ALA A 114 7.64 -12.09 -27.49
N ALA A 115 6.95 -12.76 -26.56
CA ALA A 115 6.46 -12.13 -25.36
C ALA A 115 7.60 -11.60 -24.46
N ALA A 116 8.71 -12.34 -24.36
CA ALA A 116 9.89 -11.88 -23.61
C ALA A 116 10.50 -10.62 -24.24
N LYS A 117 10.63 -10.56 -25.58
CA LYS A 117 11.10 -9.35 -26.27
C LYS A 117 10.17 -8.15 -26.06
N LEU A 118 8.85 -8.38 -26.05
CA LEU A 118 7.89 -7.33 -25.73
C LEU A 118 8.06 -6.83 -24.30
N LEU A 119 8.23 -7.73 -23.33
CA LEU A 119 8.47 -7.33 -21.95
C LEU A 119 9.77 -6.54 -21.79
N GLU A 120 10.84 -6.97 -22.44
CA GLU A 120 12.13 -6.27 -22.46
C GLU A 120 11.96 -4.83 -23.00
N PHE A 121 11.21 -4.67 -24.09
CA PHE A 121 10.87 -3.38 -24.66
C PHE A 121 10.07 -2.52 -23.65
N LEU A 122 8.91 -3.01 -23.18
CA LEU A 122 8.03 -2.29 -22.26
C LEU A 122 8.68 -1.93 -20.92
N THR A 123 9.72 -2.66 -20.51
CA THR A 123 10.46 -2.40 -19.26
C THR A 123 11.81 -1.72 -19.50
N SER A 124 12.11 -1.27 -20.71
CA SER A 124 13.28 -0.43 -21.00
C SER A 124 13.19 0.89 -20.23
N ALA A 125 14.31 1.59 -20.06
CA ALA A 125 14.30 2.84 -19.33
C ALA A 125 13.46 3.91 -20.06
N GLU A 126 13.57 3.96 -21.39
CA GLU A 126 12.87 4.91 -22.26
C GLU A 126 11.34 4.71 -22.18
N GLU A 127 10.86 3.48 -22.36
CA GLU A 127 9.42 3.19 -22.31
C GLU A 127 8.83 3.37 -20.91
N VAL A 128 9.60 3.03 -19.87
CA VAL A 128 9.17 3.25 -18.47
C VAL A 128 9.07 4.74 -18.17
N GLU A 129 10.00 5.56 -18.66
CA GLU A 129 9.96 7.02 -18.49
C GLU A 129 8.74 7.60 -19.21
N GLU A 130 8.53 7.25 -20.49
CA GLU A 130 7.38 7.74 -21.26
C GLU A 130 6.05 7.33 -20.62
N TYR A 131 5.91 6.05 -20.27
CA TYR A 131 4.69 5.54 -19.63
C TYR A 131 4.42 6.22 -18.29
N CYS A 132 5.43 6.30 -17.41
CA CYS A 132 5.26 6.86 -16.07
C CYS A 132 4.97 8.36 -16.12
N SER A 133 5.59 9.11 -17.03
CA SER A 133 5.29 10.53 -17.24
C SER A 133 3.86 10.73 -17.76
N ALA A 134 3.40 9.90 -18.69
CA ALA A 134 2.04 10.01 -19.25
C ALA A 134 0.92 9.77 -18.22
N ILE A 135 1.18 9.02 -17.15
CA ILE A 135 0.18 8.67 -16.12
C ILE A 135 0.56 9.20 -14.72
N SER A 136 1.56 10.06 -14.63
CA SER A 136 2.07 10.65 -13.37
C SER A 136 2.33 9.62 -12.27
N LYS A 137 2.92 8.47 -12.62
CA LYS A 137 3.27 7.41 -11.67
C LYS A 137 4.77 7.31 -11.44
N PRO A 138 5.19 6.93 -10.21
CA PRO A 138 6.60 6.68 -9.95
C PRO A 138 7.11 5.48 -10.76
N PRO A 139 8.30 5.59 -11.39
CA PRO A 139 8.87 4.53 -12.18
C PRO A 139 9.40 3.38 -11.29
N ALA A 140 9.35 2.16 -11.82
CA ALA A 140 9.94 0.99 -11.17
C ALA A 140 11.47 0.91 -11.28
N ARG A 141 12.09 1.84 -12.03
CA ARG A 141 13.54 1.93 -12.22
C ARG A 141 14.09 3.18 -11.53
N ILE A 142 15.04 3.00 -10.60
CA ILE A 142 15.67 4.12 -9.88
C ILE A 142 16.36 5.09 -10.86
N SER A 143 17.04 4.57 -11.90
CA SER A 143 17.71 5.40 -12.89
C SER A 143 16.76 6.32 -13.69
N VAL A 144 15.50 5.96 -13.82
CA VAL A 144 14.49 6.77 -14.50
C VAL A 144 14.06 7.94 -13.62
N PHE A 145 13.96 7.75 -12.30
CA PHE A 145 13.68 8.86 -11.37
C PHE A 145 14.64 10.04 -11.49
N ASP A 146 15.90 9.78 -11.84
CA ASP A 146 16.92 10.82 -11.93
C ASP A 146 16.73 11.71 -13.17
N ASN A 147 16.05 11.18 -14.21
CA ASN A 147 15.78 11.88 -15.46
C ASN A 147 14.41 12.59 -15.44
N MET A 148 13.46 12.14 -14.64
CA MET A 148 12.12 12.72 -14.60
C MET A 148 12.10 14.05 -13.83
N GLU A 149 11.89 15.16 -14.55
CA GLU A 149 11.87 16.51 -13.98
C GLU A 149 10.78 16.69 -12.92
N GLU A 150 9.65 16.02 -13.07
CA GLU A 150 8.53 16.12 -12.14
C GLU A 150 8.88 15.67 -10.70
N TYR A 151 9.83 14.74 -10.53
CA TYR A 151 10.30 14.28 -9.21
C TYR A 151 11.44 15.17 -8.65
N GLN A 152 11.76 16.27 -9.29
CA GLN A 152 12.63 17.32 -8.74
C GLN A 152 11.80 18.35 -7.95
N ASP A 153 10.48 18.42 -8.17
CA ASP A 153 9.56 19.22 -7.35
C ASP A 153 9.56 18.76 -5.88
N GLU A 154 9.50 19.71 -4.93
CA GLU A 154 9.62 19.41 -3.50
C GLU A 154 8.52 18.46 -3.00
N ASN A 155 7.29 18.55 -3.53
CA ASN A 155 6.20 17.66 -3.16
C ASN A 155 6.41 16.26 -3.74
N LYS A 156 6.71 16.16 -5.04
CA LYS A 156 6.88 14.86 -5.72
C LYS A 156 8.20 14.15 -5.32
N LYS A 157 9.21 14.92 -4.88
CA LYS A 157 10.45 14.37 -4.32
C LYS A 157 10.21 13.47 -3.12
N VAL A 158 9.23 13.78 -2.27
CA VAL A 158 8.84 12.92 -1.13
C VAL A 158 8.42 11.52 -1.61
N ILE A 159 7.75 11.43 -2.76
CA ILE A 159 7.33 10.14 -3.35
C ILE A 159 8.55 9.32 -3.75
N LYS A 160 9.51 9.94 -4.46
CA LYS A 160 10.78 9.30 -4.82
C LYS A 160 11.49 8.74 -3.60
N GLU A 161 11.63 9.55 -2.55
CA GLU A 161 12.29 9.15 -1.32
C GLU A 161 11.54 8.01 -0.60
N GLN A 162 10.21 8.03 -0.59
CA GLN A 162 9.41 6.94 -0.02
C GLN A 162 9.57 5.64 -0.80
N VAL A 163 9.53 5.68 -2.13
CA VAL A 163 9.70 4.49 -2.98
C VAL A 163 11.08 3.87 -2.78
N ILE A 164 12.12 4.68 -2.66
CA ILE A 164 13.50 4.19 -2.56
C ILE A 164 13.83 3.71 -1.12
N ASN A 165 13.40 4.45 -0.10
CA ASN A 165 13.92 4.29 1.26
C ASN A 165 12.94 3.66 2.24
N THR A 166 11.62 3.71 1.99
CA THR A 166 10.62 3.31 2.98
C THR A 166 9.59 2.32 2.44
N ALA A 167 9.67 1.97 1.17
CA ALA A 167 8.74 1.06 0.53
C ALA A 167 8.85 -0.36 1.11
N HIS A 168 7.71 -0.91 1.49
CA HIS A 168 7.59 -2.26 2.01
C HIS A 168 6.63 -3.07 1.12
N PRO A 169 7.10 -4.17 0.52
CA PRO A 169 6.29 -5.00 -0.36
C PRO A 169 5.23 -5.78 0.44
N ARG A 170 4.20 -6.22 -0.25
CA ARG A 170 3.24 -7.17 0.30
C ARG A 170 3.91 -8.51 0.57
N PRO A 171 3.50 -9.25 1.62
CA PRO A 171 4.04 -10.58 1.86
C PRO A 171 3.71 -11.52 0.69
N ILE A 172 4.63 -12.40 0.38
CA ILE A 172 4.47 -13.42 -0.67
C ILE A 172 3.87 -14.67 -0.04
N SER A 173 2.64 -14.99 -0.43
CA SER A 173 1.95 -16.20 0.03
C SER A 173 0.91 -16.64 -0.99
N THR A 174 0.72 -17.94 -1.17
CA THR A 174 -0.38 -18.49 -1.98
C THR A 174 -1.74 -18.13 -1.40
N SER A 175 -1.82 -17.93 -0.08
CA SER A 175 -3.02 -17.56 0.66
C SER A 175 -3.17 -16.04 0.86
N TYR A 176 -2.33 -15.22 0.20
CA TYR A 176 -2.42 -13.76 0.30
C TYR A 176 -3.80 -13.20 -0.08
N PRO A 177 -4.51 -13.71 -1.11
CA PRO A 177 -5.86 -13.22 -1.43
C PRO A 177 -6.84 -13.39 -0.26
N VAL A 178 -6.76 -14.52 0.46
CA VAL A 178 -7.57 -14.76 1.66
C VAL A 178 -7.17 -13.81 2.78
N LEU A 179 -5.88 -13.66 3.07
CA LEU A 179 -5.40 -12.67 4.04
C LEU A 179 -5.94 -11.28 3.72
N SER A 180 -5.80 -10.84 2.49
CA SER A 180 -6.21 -9.49 2.07
C SER A 180 -7.72 -9.24 2.28
N SER A 181 -8.55 -10.20 1.88
CA SER A 181 -10.01 -10.13 2.02
C SER A 181 -10.46 -10.15 3.48
N GLU A 182 -9.96 -11.11 4.26
CA GLU A 182 -10.35 -11.27 5.67
C GLU A 182 -9.82 -10.10 6.52
N PHE A 183 -8.61 -9.62 6.24
CA PHE A 183 -8.06 -8.46 6.93
C PHE A 183 -8.81 -7.17 6.59
N ALA A 184 -9.26 -6.98 5.35
CA ALA A 184 -10.11 -5.87 4.99
C ALA A 184 -11.44 -5.91 5.77
N SER A 185 -12.05 -7.09 5.91
CA SER A 185 -13.27 -7.28 6.72
C SER A 185 -13.02 -6.99 8.21
N ALA A 186 -11.90 -7.49 8.75
CA ALA A 186 -11.52 -7.22 10.14
C ALA A 186 -11.28 -5.72 10.39
N LEU A 187 -10.70 -4.98 9.44
CA LEU A 187 -10.54 -3.53 9.55
C LEU A 187 -11.89 -2.80 9.61
N GLN A 188 -12.91 -3.27 8.89
CA GLN A 188 -14.27 -2.71 9.02
C GLN A 188 -14.85 -2.98 10.42
N ASP A 189 -14.72 -4.23 10.92
CA ASP A 189 -15.15 -4.59 12.27
C ASP A 189 -14.45 -3.70 13.32
N ILE A 190 -13.13 -3.54 13.22
CA ILE A 190 -12.32 -2.70 14.11
C ILE A 190 -12.79 -1.25 14.08
N ARG A 191 -13.04 -0.68 12.91
CA ARG A 191 -13.54 0.70 12.75
C ARG A 191 -14.90 0.92 13.40
N THR A 192 -15.73 -0.11 13.50
CA THR A 192 -17.04 -0.07 14.16
C THR A 192 -16.99 -0.40 15.65
N GLY A 193 -15.81 -0.61 16.22
CA GLY A 193 -15.60 -0.80 17.65
C GLY A 193 -15.51 -2.26 18.12
N VAL A 194 -15.43 -3.22 17.19
CA VAL A 194 -15.16 -4.62 17.58
C VAL A 194 -13.75 -4.72 18.16
N ASP A 195 -13.59 -5.53 19.20
CA ASP A 195 -12.29 -5.80 19.81
C ASP A 195 -11.27 -6.26 18.76
N VAL A 196 -10.07 -5.68 18.80
CA VAL A 196 -9.04 -5.95 17.79
C VAL A 196 -8.60 -7.41 17.77
N LYS A 197 -8.45 -8.03 18.96
CA LYS A 197 -8.03 -9.43 19.07
C LYS A 197 -9.09 -10.35 18.51
N ASP A 198 -10.36 -10.09 18.79
CA ASP A 198 -11.49 -10.88 18.28
C ASP A 198 -11.62 -10.75 16.75
N ALA A 199 -11.43 -9.56 16.21
CA ALA A 199 -11.43 -9.34 14.76
C ALA A 199 -10.28 -10.10 14.08
N LEU A 200 -9.06 -10.03 14.63
CA LEU A 200 -7.89 -10.70 14.08
C LEU A 200 -7.94 -12.23 14.22
N ALA A 201 -8.57 -12.75 15.28
CA ALA A 201 -8.72 -14.19 15.46
C ALA A 201 -9.47 -14.85 14.30
N LYS A 202 -10.44 -14.17 13.70
CA LYS A 202 -11.17 -14.64 12.51
C LYS A 202 -10.23 -14.73 11.30
N VAL A 203 -9.40 -13.69 11.08
CA VAL A 203 -8.42 -13.65 9.99
C VAL A 203 -7.43 -14.79 10.11
N VAL A 204 -6.86 -14.98 11.30
CA VAL A 204 -5.91 -16.06 11.60
C VAL A 204 -6.53 -17.43 11.31
N THR A 205 -7.76 -17.64 11.75
CA THR A 205 -8.47 -18.91 11.52
C THR A 205 -8.64 -19.18 10.02
N ARG A 206 -9.13 -18.21 9.26
CA ARG A 206 -9.40 -18.36 7.83
C ARG A 206 -8.13 -18.54 7.01
N PHE A 207 -7.08 -17.79 7.32
CA PHE A 207 -5.80 -17.98 6.68
C PHE A 207 -5.23 -19.37 6.92
N ASN A 208 -5.25 -19.86 8.16
CA ASN A 208 -4.75 -21.20 8.51
C ASN A 208 -5.57 -22.34 7.87
N GLU A 209 -6.87 -22.14 7.68
CA GLU A 209 -7.71 -23.09 6.92
C GLU A 209 -7.30 -23.15 5.44
N ASP A 210 -7.02 -21.99 4.85
CA ASP A 210 -6.64 -21.88 3.43
C ASP A 210 -5.24 -22.46 3.17
N ILE A 211 -4.26 -22.12 4.01
CA ILE A 211 -2.91 -22.71 3.92
C ILE A 211 -2.95 -24.26 3.97
N LYS A 212 -3.81 -24.83 4.83
CA LYS A 212 -3.96 -26.30 4.91
C LYS A 212 -4.59 -26.93 3.68
N ARG A 213 -5.37 -26.17 2.90
CA ARG A 213 -5.99 -26.66 1.65
C ARG A 213 -5.04 -26.57 0.46
N ASN A 214 -4.08 -25.64 0.51
CA ASN A 214 -3.17 -25.34 -0.59
C ASN A 214 -1.79 -26.00 -0.44
N ASN A 215 -1.54 -26.70 0.68
CA ASN A 215 -0.38 -27.56 0.93
C ASN A 215 -0.78 -29.04 0.94
#